data_3326085b018ccee70760ad2dbe71659a
#
_entry.id   3326085b018ccee70760ad2dbe71659a
#
_cell.length_a   1.000
_cell.length_b   1.000
_cell.length_c   1.000
_cell.angle_alpha   90.00
_cell.angle_beta   90.00
_cell.angle_gamma   90.00
#
_symmetry.space_group_name_H-M   'P 1'
#
loop_
_entity.id
_entity.type
_entity.pdbx_description
1 polymer ?
#
loop_
_entity_poly.entity_id
_entity_poly.type
_entity_poly.pdbx_seq_one_letter_code
_entity_poly.pdbx_strand_id
1 'polypeptide(L)'
;MTLKTNPIPTRNWKITKDPVSERDLERKESKQRVDRRIYYLWFHFLKLCLELECIGHVFEKKVGGGKIIKGEGKSVKVNRDVYVGWDLEKLRRMKFNDWYYGDNKRDLFHKGGFKYSGRPQYHSLVKKFNVFIEYINGKTGDYNKDMDLCERIIKVYEKERFEQLKRDDSRSQGKSPFNKLIDKDVKDCERIILSVCEGRFPK
;
A
#
# COMPACT_ATOMS: atom_id res chain seq x y z
N MET A 1 -8.15 -2.58 16.44
CA MET A 1 -6.73 -2.87 16.16
C MET A 1 -6.15 -1.65 15.48
N THR A 2 -5.05 -1.10 15.95
CA THR A 2 -4.49 0.15 15.38
C THR A 2 -3.08 -0.11 14.87
N LEU A 3 -2.87 0.11 13.57
CA LEU A 3 -1.53 0.05 12.96
C LEU A 3 -0.72 1.29 13.36
N LYS A 4 0.55 1.09 13.68
CA LYS A 4 1.50 2.16 14.00
C LYS A 4 2.08 2.81 12.73
N THR A 5 2.01 2.08 11.61
CA THR A 5 2.44 2.61 10.31
C THR A 5 1.55 3.77 9.90
N ASN A 6 2.14 4.94 9.67
CA ASN A 6 1.42 6.13 9.24
C ASN A 6 1.18 6.13 7.73
N PRO A 7 0.10 6.75 7.25
CA PRO A 7 -0.10 7.03 5.84
C PRO A 7 1.09 7.76 5.23
N ILE A 8 1.41 7.47 3.98
CA ILE A 8 2.46 8.16 3.24
C ILE A 8 1.98 9.59 2.94
N PRO A 9 2.73 10.64 3.32
CA PRO A 9 2.31 12.01 3.11
C PRO A 9 2.04 12.33 1.64
N THR A 10 0.82 12.71 1.31
CA THR A 10 0.42 13.07 -0.05
C THR A 10 1.01 14.40 -0.52
N ARG A 11 1.41 15.28 0.40
CA ARG A 11 2.09 16.55 0.09
C ARG A 11 3.42 16.35 -0.63
N ASN A 12 4.14 15.28 -0.36
CA ASN A 12 5.39 14.94 -1.06
C ASN A 12 5.17 14.56 -2.54
N TRP A 13 3.94 14.41 -2.97
CA TRP A 13 3.57 14.12 -4.36
C TRP A 13 3.57 15.37 -5.24
N LYS A 14 3.20 16.54 -4.67
CA LYS A 14 3.27 17.81 -5.39
C LYS A 14 4.72 18.24 -5.62
N ILE A 15 5.61 17.89 -4.69
CA ILE A 15 7.06 18.13 -4.80
C ILE A 15 7.69 17.19 -5.85
N THR A 16 7.05 16.06 -6.13
CA THR A 16 7.48 15.13 -7.19
C THR A 16 6.84 15.38 -8.56
N LYS A 17 6.03 16.41 -8.71
CA LYS A 17 6.06 17.21 -9.93
C LYS A 17 7.36 18.03 -9.98
N ASP A 18 8.48 17.36 -9.72
CA ASP A 18 9.69 17.77 -10.37
C ASP A 18 9.30 17.85 -11.84
N PRO A 19 9.48 18.99 -12.47
CA PRO A 19 9.52 19.04 -13.90
C PRO A 19 10.79 18.29 -14.30
N VAL A 20 10.73 16.96 -14.22
CA VAL A 20 11.64 16.10 -14.93
C VAL A 20 11.23 16.39 -16.36
N SER A 21 11.86 17.36 -16.98
CA SER A 21 11.71 17.59 -18.40
C SER A 21 11.92 16.22 -19.07
N GLU A 22 11.26 15.95 -20.16
CA GLU A 22 11.49 14.72 -20.94
C GLU A 22 13.00 14.50 -21.18
N ARG A 23 13.79 15.57 -21.27
CA ARG A 23 15.27 15.56 -21.32
C ARG A 23 15.96 15.02 -20.07
N ASP A 24 15.38 15.16 -18.88
CA ASP A 24 15.95 14.60 -17.64
C ASP A 24 15.62 13.11 -17.47
N LEU A 25 14.64 12.58 -18.23
CA LEU A 25 14.40 11.15 -18.33
C LEU A 25 15.50 10.40 -19.08
N GLU A 26 16.27 11.07 -19.92
CA GLU A 26 17.39 10.51 -20.66
C GLU A 26 18.70 10.48 -19.87
N ARG A 27 18.79 11.22 -18.76
CA ARG A 27 20.01 11.28 -17.94
C ARG A 27 20.02 10.20 -16.85
N LYS A 28 21.23 9.75 -16.49
CA LYS A 28 21.46 8.78 -15.38
C LYS A 28 20.74 9.16 -14.07
N GLU A 29 20.55 10.45 -13.81
CA GLU A 29 19.84 11.00 -12.65
C GLU A 29 18.34 10.64 -12.63
N SER A 30 17.70 10.54 -13.80
CA SER A 30 16.28 10.17 -13.86
C SER A 30 16.06 8.72 -13.43
N LYS A 31 16.96 7.83 -13.82
CA LYS A 31 16.92 6.42 -13.43
C LYS A 31 17.10 6.26 -11.93
N GLN A 32 18.01 7.02 -11.31
CA GLN A 32 18.20 7.01 -9.86
C GLN A 32 16.99 7.55 -9.09
N ARG A 33 16.30 8.58 -9.61
CA ARG A 33 15.09 9.12 -8.97
C ARG A 33 13.90 8.15 -9.03
N VAL A 34 13.72 7.50 -10.18
CA VAL A 34 12.67 6.46 -10.32
C VAL A 34 12.95 5.30 -9.36
N ASP A 35 14.19 4.84 -9.31
CA ASP A 35 14.60 3.77 -8.42
C ASP A 35 14.34 4.16 -6.95
N ARG A 36 14.68 5.38 -6.54
CA ARG A 36 14.45 5.85 -5.17
C ARG A 36 12.97 5.84 -4.77
N ARG A 37 12.05 6.21 -5.67
CA ARG A 37 10.59 6.15 -5.42
C ARG A 37 10.10 4.73 -5.21
N ILE A 38 10.62 3.79 -5.98
CA ILE A 38 10.30 2.38 -5.85
C ILE A 38 10.81 1.85 -4.52
N TYR A 39 12.05 2.17 -4.14
CA TYR A 39 12.60 1.80 -2.83
C TYR A 39 11.81 2.42 -1.67
N TYR A 40 11.35 3.66 -1.83
CA TYR A 40 10.52 4.32 -0.84
C TYR A 40 9.21 3.57 -0.60
N LEU A 41 8.51 3.21 -1.67
CA LEU A 41 7.28 2.42 -1.56
C LEU A 41 7.55 1.04 -0.97
N TRP A 42 8.57 0.35 -1.47
CA TRP A 42 8.95 -0.96 -0.95
C TRP A 42 9.21 -0.92 0.55
N PHE A 43 10.01 0.04 0.99
CA PHE A 43 10.32 0.25 2.40
C PHE A 43 9.05 0.40 3.26
N HIS A 44 8.11 1.22 2.81
CA HIS A 44 6.86 1.43 3.55
C HIS A 44 5.97 0.18 3.55
N PHE A 45 5.83 -0.49 2.41
CA PHE A 45 5.09 -1.75 2.34
C PHE A 45 5.74 -2.85 3.19
N LEU A 46 7.07 -2.96 3.19
CA LEU A 46 7.76 -3.96 4.00
C LEU A 46 7.61 -3.67 5.49
N LYS A 47 7.66 -2.41 5.92
CA LYS A 47 7.34 -2.04 7.32
C LYS A 47 5.93 -2.44 7.71
N LEU A 48 4.97 -2.22 6.82
CA LEU A 48 3.59 -2.65 7.04
C LEU A 48 3.48 -4.18 7.13
N CYS A 49 4.16 -4.92 6.24
CA CYS A 49 4.20 -6.38 6.31
C CYS A 49 4.72 -6.87 7.67
N LEU A 50 5.83 -6.30 8.15
CA LEU A 50 6.43 -6.65 9.43
C LEU A 50 5.52 -6.29 10.62
N GLU A 51 4.78 -5.21 10.53
CA GLU A 51 3.81 -4.83 11.56
C GLU A 51 2.62 -5.80 11.57
N LEU A 52 2.05 -6.10 10.40
CA LEU A 52 0.93 -7.03 10.25
C LEU A 52 1.31 -8.45 10.69
N GLU A 53 2.53 -8.90 10.37
CA GLU A 53 3.07 -10.17 10.84
C GLU A 53 3.18 -10.20 12.38
N CYS A 54 3.72 -9.13 12.97
CA CYS A 54 3.92 -9.02 14.42
C CYS A 54 2.60 -9.13 15.21
N ILE A 55 1.50 -8.62 14.64
CA ILE A 55 0.18 -8.72 15.28
C ILE A 55 -0.61 -9.96 14.84
N GLY A 56 0.00 -10.86 14.06
CA GLY A 56 -0.65 -12.08 13.57
C GLY A 56 -1.82 -11.83 12.64
N HIS A 57 -1.76 -10.76 11.82
CA HIS A 57 -2.86 -10.39 10.93
C HIS A 57 -3.10 -11.46 9.85
N VAL A 58 -4.38 -11.76 9.63
CA VAL A 58 -4.84 -12.71 8.61
C VAL A 58 -5.81 -12.00 7.67
N PHE A 59 -5.53 -12.03 6.38
CA PHE A 59 -6.47 -11.57 5.35
C PHE A 59 -7.56 -12.61 5.15
N GLU A 60 -8.79 -12.26 5.49
CA GLU A 60 -9.94 -13.14 5.41
C GLU A 60 -10.29 -13.53 3.96
N LYS A 61 -10.55 -14.80 3.74
CA LYS A 61 -11.06 -15.28 2.44
C LYS A 61 -12.54 -14.98 2.34
N LYS A 62 -12.94 -14.12 1.41
CA LYS A 62 -14.33 -13.88 1.05
C LYS A 62 -14.72 -14.79 -0.12
N VAL A 63 -15.79 -15.58 0.05
CA VAL A 63 -16.41 -16.36 -1.04
C VAL A 63 -17.57 -15.59 -1.65
N GLY A 64 -18.08 -16.09 -2.78
CA GLY A 64 -19.21 -15.49 -3.50
C GLY A 64 -20.37 -15.13 -2.58
N GLY A 65 -20.95 -13.94 -2.80
CA GLY A 65 -21.98 -13.37 -1.92
C GLY A 65 -21.46 -12.64 -0.68
N GLY A 66 -20.12 -12.46 -0.54
CA GLY A 66 -19.50 -11.68 0.55
C GLY A 66 -19.42 -12.42 1.89
N LYS A 67 -19.73 -13.71 1.92
CA LYS A 67 -19.57 -14.53 3.13
C LYS A 67 -18.09 -14.70 3.47
N ILE A 68 -17.72 -14.36 4.70
CA ILE A 68 -16.39 -14.58 5.24
C ILE A 68 -16.31 -16.00 5.77
N ILE A 69 -15.33 -16.77 5.29
CA ILE A 69 -15.03 -18.08 5.90
C ILE A 69 -14.06 -17.82 7.04
N LYS A 70 -14.56 -17.88 8.27
CA LYS A 70 -13.74 -17.79 9.47
C LYS A 70 -12.72 -18.93 9.48
N GLY A 71 -11.44 -18.59 9.67
CA GLY A 71 -10.36 -19.58 9.72
C GLY A 71 -9.69 -19.90 8.39
N GLU A 72 -10.28 -19.54 7.25
CA GLU A 72 -9.64 -19.62 5.95
C GLU A 72 -9.14 -18.23 5.51
N GLY A 73 -7.89 -17.97 5.73
CA GLY A 73 -7.26 -16.71 5.34
C GLY A 73 -5.78 -16.88 5.04
N LYS A 74 -5.20 -15.86 4.44
CA LYS A 74 -3.74 -15.79 4.24
C LYS A 74 -3.12 -14.99 5.37
N SER A 75 -2.34 -15.66 6.24
CA SER A 75 -1.54 -14.96 7.24
C SER A 75 -0.44 -14.15 6.57
N VAL A 76 -0.20 -12.95 7.09
CA VAL A 76 0.93 -12.14 6.65
C VAL A 76 2.19 -12.70 7.31
N LYS A 77 3.11 -13.22 6.51
CA LYS A 77 4.43 -13.72 6.94
C LYS A 77 5.47 -13.25 5.93
N VAL A 78 6.48 -12.54 6.41
CA VAL A 78 7.60 -12.10 5.58
C VAL A 78 8.56 -13.27 5.37
N ASN A 79 8.81 -13.62 4.12
CA ASN A 79 9.73 -14.68 3.75
C ASN A 79 11.18 -14.25 4.04
N ARG A 80 11.77 -14.78 5.13
CA ARG A 80 13.12 -14.42 5.60
C ARG A 80 14.20 -14.84 4.61
N ASP A 81 13.97 -15.89 3.83
CA ASP A 81 14.94 -16.39 2.85
C ASP A 81 15.14 -15.41 1.68
N VAL A 82 14.07 -14.67 1.34
CA VAL A 82 14.15 -13.61 0.32
C VAL A 82 14.88 -12.37 0.84
N TYR A 83 14.75 -12.10 2.14
CA TYR A 83 15.34 -10.94 2.80
C TYR A 83 16.63 -11.26 3.56
N VAL A 84 17.36 -12.31 3.13
CA VAL A 84 18.67 -12.65 3.71
C VAL A 84 19.62 -11.45 3.68
N GLY A 85 20.26 -11.16 4.79
CA GLY A 85 21.15 -10.01 4.95
C GLY A 85 20.44 -8.68 5.26
N TRP A 86 19.10 -8.68 5.34
CA TRP A 86 18.35 -7.52 5.79
C TRP A 86 18.09 -7.62 7.30
N ASP A 87 18.47 -6.57 8.05
CA ASP A 87 18.06 -6.44 9.45
C ASP A 87 16.61 -5.91 9.51
N LEU A 88 15.65 -6.84 9.47
CA LEU A 88 14.23 -6.52 9.43
C LEU A 88 13.75 -5.84 10.72
N GLU A 89 14.34 -6.17 11.88
CA GLU A 89 14.00 -5.52 13.14
C GLU A 89 14.48 -4.07 13.20
N LYS A 90 15.69 -3.82 12.73
CA LYS A 90 16.21 -2.46 12.55
C LYS A 90 15.36 -1.67 11.56
N LEU A 91 14.97 -2.27 10.42
CA LEU A 91 14.13 -1.67 9.40
C LEU A 91 12.79 -1.16 9.95
N ARG A 92 12.16 -1.90 10.86
CA ARG A 92 10.90 -1.47 11.51
C ARG A 92 11.02 -0.11 12.20
N ARG A 93 12.19 0.22 12.76
CA ARG A 93 12.46 1.43 13.55
C ARG A 93 13.09 2.55 12.74
N MET A 94 13.73 2.24 11.62
CA MET A 94 14.46 3.22 10.80
C MET A 94 13.54 4.18 10.04
N LYS A 95 14.07 5.35 9.72
CA LYS A 95 13.53 6.23 8.68
C LYS A 95 14.03 5.79 7.31
N PHE A 96 13.28 6.11 6.26
CA PHE A 96 13.66 5.73 4.89
C PHE A 96 15.04 6.22 4.47
N ASN A 97 15.36 7.48 4.77
CA ASN A 97 16.66 8.03 4.38
C ASN A 97 17.83 7.32 5.07
N ASP A 98 17.70 6.99 6.36
CA ASP A 98 18.73 6.28 7.12
C ASP A 98 18.96 4.88 6.54
N TRP A 99 17.86 4.19 6.18
CA TRP A 99 17.92 2.89 5.51
C TRP A 99 18.51 3.00 4.10
N TYR A 100 18.04 3.97 3.29
CA TYR A 100 18.41 4.09 1.90
C TYR A 100 19.88 4.47 1.69
N TYR A 101 20.42 5.35 2.55
CA TYR A 101 21.79 5.82 2.45
C TYR A 101 22.78 5.06 3.34
N GLY A 102 22.32 4.50 4.46
CA GLY A 102 23.23 3.96 5.47
C GLY A 102 23.64 2.50 5.26
N ASP A 103 22.75 1.67 4.76
CA ASP A 103 22.97 0.22 4.78
C ASP A 103 23.31 -0.41 3.41
N ASN A 104 23.54 0.38 2.35
CA ASN A 104 23.84 -0.09 0.99
C ASN A 104 22.91 -1.21 0.45
N LYS A 105 21.69 -1.29 0.98
CA LYS A 105 20.70 -2.35 0.67
C LYS A 105 20.23 -2.31 -0.78
N ARG A 106 20.55 -1.24 -1.53
CA ARG A 106 20.30 -1.14 -2.97
C ARG A 106 20.88 -2.31 -3.74
N ASP A 107 22.07 -2.77 -3.33
CA ASP A 107 22.72 -3.90 -3.98
C ASP A 107 21.97 -5.22 -3.76
N LEU A 108 21.31 -5.38 -2.60
CA LEU A 108 20.50 -6.56 -2.32
C LEU A 108 19.26 -6.62 -3.22
N PHE A 109 18.63 -5.47 -3.52
CA PHE A 109 17.55 -5.39 -4.49
C PHE A 109 17.98 -5.87 -5.88
N HIS A 110 19.16 -5.49 -6.33
CA HIS A 110 19.67 -5.89 -7.64
C HIS A 110 20.18 -7.32 -7.67
N LYS A 111 20.72 -7.82 -6.55
CA LYS A 111 21.29 -9.18 -6.44
C LYS A 111 20.28 -10.23 -5.99
N GLY A 112 19.26 -9.85 -5.26
CA GLY A 112 18.31 -10.74 -4.59
C GLY A 112 17.16 -11.27 -5.43
N GLY A 113 17.15 -11.08 -6.75
CA GLY A 113 16.07 -11.58 -7.61
C GLY A 113 14.74 -10.84 -7.46
N PHE A 114 14.73 -9.66 -6.87
CA PHE A 114 13.56 -8.81 -6.80
C PHE A 114 13.10 -8.40 -8.20
N LYS A 115 11.91 -8.80 -8.58
CA LYS A 115 11.37 -8.55 -9.92
C LYS A 115 10.44 -7.36 -9.90
N TYR A 116 10.79 -6.35 -10.68
CA TYR A 116 9.82 -5.35 -11.10
C TYR A 116 9.09 -5.85 -12.32
N SER A 117 7.80 -5.75 -12.31
CA SER A 117 7.01 -5.99 -13.51
C SER A 117 6.37 -4.67 -13.95
N GLY A 118 7.06 -3.92 -14.80
CA GLY A 118 6.56 -2.68 -15.39
C GLY A 118 6.83 -1.41 -14.56
N ARG A 119 6.44 -0.23 -15.08
CA ARG A 119 6.50 1.03 -14.34
C ARG A 119 5.37 1.04 -13.30
N PRO A 120 5.67 0.99 -12.00
CA PRO A 120 4.62 1.06 -10.99
C PRO A 120 3.88 2.40 -11.12
N GLN A 121 2.58 2.35 -11.10
CA GLN A 121 1.75 3.55 -11.00
C GLN A 121 1.87 4.09 -9.57
N TYR A 122 2.91 4.87 -9.32
CA TYR A 122 3.31 5.33 -8.00
C TYR A 122 2.13 5.92 -7.21
N HIS A 123 1.36 6.83 -7.84
CA HIS A 123 0.20 7.46 -7.20
C HIS A 123 -0.87 6.44 -6.79
N SER A 124 -1.15 5.48 -7.65
CA SER A 124 -2.12 4.43 -7.36
C SER A 124 -1.67 3.55 -6.18
N LEU A 125 -0.39 3.21 -6.10
CA LEU A 125 0.15 2.39 -5.02
C LEU A 125 0.10 3.10 -3.67
N VAL A 126 0.46 4.39 -3.64
CA VAL A 126 0.37 5.16 -2.40
C VAL A 126 -1.08 5.38 -1.97
N LYS A 127 -1.98 5.65 -2.92
CA LYS A 127 -3.41 5.74 -2.61
C LYS A 127 -3.88 4.44 -1.94
N LYS A 128 -3.63 3.29 -2.55
CA LYS A 128 -4.03 1.99 -2.01
C LYS A 128 -3.43 1.73 -0.62
N PHE A 129 -2.16 2.08 -0.43
CA PHE A 129 -1.50 1.98 0.87
C PHE A 129 -2.21 2.83 1.93
N ASN A 130 -2.46 4.11 1.63
CA ASN A 130 -3.09 5.02 2.57
C ASN A 130 -4.54 4.64 2.87
N VAL A 131 -5.32 4.29 1.83
CA VAL A 131 -6.69 3.77 1.99
C VAL A 131 -6.72 2.55 2.89
N PHE A 132 -5.79 1.62 2.70
CA PHE A 132 -5.67 0.42 3.54
C PHE A 132 -5.41 0.79 5.00
N ILE A 133 -4.42 1.64 5.27
CA ILE A 133 -4.06 2.06 6.64
C ILE A 133 -5.25 2.75 7.32
N GLU A 134 -5.89 3.70 6.66
CA GLU A 134 -7.02 4.44 7.24
C GLU A 134 -8.23 3.54 7.47
N TYR A 135 -8.51 2.63 6.52
CA TYR A 135 -9.62 1.70 6.65
C TYR A 135 -9.41 0.70 7.79
N ILE A 136 -8.22 0.09 7.88
CA ILE A 136 -7.93 -0.87 8.96
C ILE A 136 -7.94 -0.20 10.33
N ASN A 137 -7.41 1.02 10.44
CA ASN A 137 -7.38 1.76 11.69
C ASN A 137 -8.76 2.30 12.11
N GLY A 138 -9.61 2.65 11.16
CA GLY A 138 -10.90 3.27 11.42
C GLY A 138 -12.08 2.32 11.47
N LYS A 139 -11.94 1.09 10.96
CA LYS A 139 -13.01 0.10 10.90
C LYS A 139 -13.45 -0.33 12.30
N THR A 140 -14.74 -0.20 12.56
CA THR A 140 -15.34 -0.53 13.86
C THR A 140 -16.14 -1.83 13.86
N GLY A 141 -16.61 -2.26 12.69
CA GLY A 141 -17.58 -3.34 12.52
C GLY A 141 -19.05 -2.87 12.61
N ASP A 142 -19.29 -1.62 12.97
CA ASP A 142 -20.60 -0.97 12.88
C ASP A 142 -20.82 -0.47 11.44
N TYR A 143 -21.94 -0.90 10.84
CA TYR A 143 -22.21 -0.62 9.42
C TYR A 143 -22.24 0.88 9.11
N ASN A 144 -22.92 1.68 9.94
CA ASN A 144 -23.07 3.12 9.68
C ASN A 144 -21.73 3.85 9.85
N LYS A 145 -21.00 3.57 10.91
CA LYS A 145 -19.68 4.16 11.17
C LYS A 145 -18.66 3.77 10.09
N ASP A 146 -18.70 2.53 9.64
CA ASP A 146 -17.82 2.05 8.59
C ASP A 146 -18.19 2.65 7.22
N MET A 147 -19.48 2.96 6.99
CA MET A 147 -19.94 3.73 5.82
C MET A 147 -19.42 5.16 5.84
N ASP A 148 -19.58 5.88 6.96
CA ASP A 148 -19.04 7.24 7.14
C ASP A 148 -17.52 7.27 6.96
N LEU A 149 -16.82 6.23 7.44
CA LEU A 149 -15.40 6.06 7.24
C LEU A 149 -15.06 5.95 5.74
N CYS A 150 -15.77 5.09 5.00
CA CYS A 150 -15.54 4.91 3.57
C CYS A 150 -15.79 6.21 2.79
N GLU A 151 -16.86 6.92 3.09
CA GLU A 151 -17.17 8.21 2.46
C GLU A 151 -16.05 9.25 2.72
N ARG A 152 -15.58 9.34 3.97
CA ARG A 152 -14.48 10.23 4.36
C ARG A 152 -13.18 9.89 3.63
N ILE A 153 -12.80 8.63 3.55
CA ILE A 153 -11.60 8.18 2.84
C ILE A 153 -11.67 8.55 1.36
N ILE A 154 -12.81 8.29 0.71
CA ILE A 154 -12.99 8.61 -0.71
C ILE A 154 -12.96 10.11 -0.97
N LYS A 155 -13.56 10.90 -0.10
CA LYS A 155 -13.50 12.37 -0.19
C LYS A 155 -12.05 12.89 -0.19
N VAL A 156 -11.15 12.21 0.52
CA VAL A 156 -9.72 12.57 0.57
C VAL A 156 -8.96 12.10 -0.66
N TYR A 157 -9.15 10.83 -1.07
CA TYR A 157 -8.28 10.18 -2.08
C TYR A 157 -8.88 10.10 -3.48
N GLU A 158 -10.19 10.31 -3.63
CA GLU A 158 -10.94 10.25 -4.90
C GLU A 158 -11.84 11.49 -5.07
N LYS A 159 -11.34 12.65 -4.73
CA LYS A 159 -12.10 13.90 -4.67
C LYS A 159 -12.88 14.19 -5.97
N GLU A 160 -12.29 13.94 -7.13
CA GLU A 160 -12.93 14.18 -8.43
C GLU A 160 -14.13 13.26 -8.69
N ARG A 161 -14.13 12.07 -8.09
CA ARG A 161 -15.19 11.07 -8.25
C ARG A 161 -16.21 11.10 -7.12
N PHE A 162 -15.91 11.82 -6.05
CA PHE A 162 -16.75 11.81 -4.85
C PHE A 162 -18.20 12.21 -5.12
N GLU A 163 -18.41 13.32 -5.82
CA GLU A 163 -19.75 13.80 -6.14
C GLU A 163 -20.53 12.87 -7.08
N GLN A 164 -19.84 12.18 -7.98
CA GLN A 164 -20.44 11.15 -8.83
C GLN A 164 -20.89 9.96 -7.99
N LEU A 165 -20.01 9.45 -7.13
CA LEU A 165 -20.30 8.32 -6.25
C LEU A 165 -21.46 8.62 -5.30
N LYS A 166 -21.58 9.86 -4.81
CA LYS A 166 -22.69 10.30 -3.96
C LYS A 166 -24.03 10.25 -4.70
N ARG A 167 -24.06 10.66 -5.96
CA ARG A 167 -25.25 10.55 -6.82
C ARG A 167 -25.61 9.09 -7.10
N ASP A 168 -24.62 8.24 -7.32
CA ASP A 168 -24.83 6.82 -7.58
C ASP A 168 -25.31 6.09 -6.31
N ASP A 169 -24.85 6.52 -5.13
CA ASP A 169 -25.27 5.95 -3.84
C ASP A 169 -26.75 6.19 -3.57
N SER A 170 -27.23 7.42 -3.82
CA SER A 170 -28.65 7.76 -3.65
C SER A 170 -29.62 6.94 -4.53
N ARG A 171 -29.11 6.31 -5.59
CA ARG A 171 -29.85 5.47 -6.55
C ARG A 171 -29.64 3.97 -6.32
N SER A 172 -28.75 3.61 -5.42
CA SER A 172 -28.34 2.20 -5.23
C SER A 172 -29.30 1.47 -4.31
N GLN A 173 -29.83 0.34 -4.76
CA GLN A 173 -30.60 -0.61 -3.93
C GLN A 173 -29.72 -1.70 -3.31
N GLY A 174 -28.39 -1.54 -3.31
CA GLY A 174 -27.47 -2.57 -2.87
C GLY A 174 -26.28 -2.02 -2.07
N LYS A 175 -25.15 -2.73 -2.12
CA LYS A 175 -23.93 -2.28 -1.47
C LYS A 175 -23.48 -0.92 -2.02
N SER A 176 -23.27 0.04 -1.13
CA SER A 176 -22.83 1.40 -1.47
C SER A 176 -21.64 1.41 -2.43
N PRO A 177 -21.62 2.29 -3.44
CA PRO A 177 -20.48 2.48 -4.34
C PRO A 177 -19.20 2.89 -3.60
N PHE A 178 -19.31 3.59 -2.48
CA PHE A 178 -18.17 3.92 -1.61
C PHE A 178 -17.53 2.65 -1.06
N ASN A 179 -18.34 1.74 -0.51
CA ASN A 179 -17.85 0.47 0.01
C ASN A 179 -17.23 -0.42 -1.07
N LYS A 180 -17.82 -0.43 -2.28
CA LYS A 180 -17.27 -1.21 -3.40
C LYS A 180 -15.87 -0.73 -3.80
N LEU A 181 -15.67 0.60 -3.82
CA LEU A 181 -14.40 1.19 -4.20
C LEU A 181 -13.33 0.94 -3.13
N ILE A 182 -13.66 1.16 -1.85
CA ILE A 182 -12.75 0.88 -0.73
C ILE A 182 -12.39 -0.61 -0.68
N ASP A 183 -13.35 -1.52 -0.80
CA ASP A 183 -13.09 -2.97 -0.83
C ASP A 183 -12.12 -3.35 -1.97
N LYS A 184 -12.23 -2.71 -3.13
CA LYS A 184 -11.31 -2.93 -4.25
C LYS A 184 -9.89 -2.48 -3.88
N ASP A 185 -9.74 -1.24 -3.40
CA ASP A 185 -8.41 -0.69 -3.06
C ASP A 185 -7.76 -1.46 -1.90
N VAL A 186 -8.54 -1.87 -0.90
CA VAL A 186 -8.08 -2.72 0.21
C VAL A 186 -7.61 -4.09 -0.31
N LYS A 187 -8.38 -4.78 -1.15
CA LYS A 187 -7.99 -6.08 -1.73
C LYS A 187 -6.73 -5.97 -2.60
N ASP A 188 -6.63 -4.89 -3.36
CA ASP A 188 -5.42 -4.65 -4.17
C ASP A 188 -4.20 -4.42 -3.27
N CYS A 189 -4.36 -3.68 -2.16
CA CYS A 189 -3.30 -3.48 -1.17
C CYS A 189 -2.91 -4.80 -0.49
N GLU A 190 -3.86 -5.64 -0.12
CA GLU A 190 -3.61 -6.99 0.43
C GLU A 190 -2.73 -7.84 -0.51
N ARG A 191 -3.03 -7.82 -1.82
CA ARG A 191 -2.21 -8.52 -2.83
C ARG A 191 -0.80 -7.97 -2.89
N ILE A 192 -0.65 -6.64 -2.79
CA ILE A 192 0.67 -5.99 -2.78
C ILE A 192 1.45 -6.40 -1.54
N ILE A 193 0.83 -6.38 -0.36
CA ILE A 193 1.43 -6.80 0.91
C ILE A 193 1.94 -8.23 0.80
N LEU A 194 1.10 -9.16 0.34
CA LEU A 194 1.51 -10.57 0.16
C LEU A 194 2.63 -10.72 -0.86
N SER A 195 2.63 -9.93 -1.93
CA SER A 195 3.71 -9.95 -2.92
C SER A 195 5.02 -9.42 -2.34
N VAL A 196 4.97 -8.36 -1.54
CA VAL A 196 6.15 -7.81 -0.86
C VAL A 196 6.69 -8.80 0.18
N CYS A 197 5.84 -9.51 0.89
CA CYS A 197 6.28 -10.60 1.78
C CYS A 197 7.16 -11.64 1.07
N GLU A 198 6.90 -11.89 -0.22
CA GLU A 198 7.63 -12.82 -1.08
C GLU A 198 8.73 -12.13 -1.93
N GLY A 199 9.13 -10.92 -1.58
CA GLY A 199 10.16 -10.19 -2.32
C GLY A 199 9.76 -9.78 -3.74
N ARG A 200 8.47 -9.68 -4.04
CA ARG A 200 7.95 -9.26 -5.34
C ARG A 200 7.22 -7.93 -5.21
N PHE A 201 7.54 -6.97 -6.06
CA PHE A 201 6.78 -5.73 -6.14
C PHE A 201 5.74 -5.83 -7.26
N PRO A 202 4.49 -5.45 -7.02
CA PRO A 202 3.42 -5.62 -8.00
C PRO A 202 3.62 -4.75 -9.24
N LYS A 203 3.00 -5.22 -10.31
CA LYS A 203 2.84 -4.50 -11.58
C LYS A 203 2.00 -3.25 -11.39
#